data_733cedab700fff77f2c4792b488a4656
#
_entry.id   733cedab700fff77f2c4792b488a4656
#
_cell.length_a   1.000
_cell.length_b   1.000
_cell.length_c   1.000
_cell.angle_alpha   90.00
_cell.angle_beta   90.00
_cell.angle_gamma   90.00
#
_symmetry.space_group_name_H-M   'P 1'
#
loop_
_entity.id
_entity.type
_entity.pdbx_description
1 polymer ?
#
loop_
_entity_poly.entity_id
_entity_poly.type
_entity_poly.pdbx_seq_one_letter_code
_entity_poly.pdbx_strand_id
1 'polypeptide(L)'
;MNKSIFIITCCLFAATSFVACTDSNSEGEIELPTAPTTPDTPDTPNQPSDDNYTEQYRPQIHFTPAKNWMNDPNGLVYLDGTYHMFYQYNPKSNDWGNLSWGHSTSTDLIHWTEKNVALSPDELGMIFSGSAVIDKDNTAGFGKNAIVAIYTSADAYQQQSLAYSTDGGATFQKYEGNPVIKNTELADFRDPKIFWHDDSKQWIMSLALGWQYGIQFWASKDLKNWTKLSTFTTSISRCNRGQWECPDLLQMDYNGIKKWVLIVSVNPGGPTIGSGTMYFVGDFDGNKFTADALDYPLWLDYGADNYAGVTWSNTPGRTVYIGWMNNWQYAGASPVSPWRSAFTLPRELSLHEYNGKPLLCSNVVKELEASASEWKELTANAFDAANAYEVELTMPIDNDAEISLVNKEGEHLDYTLNAATNSIIAHRNNQTGRTSFNGNFSLPSVIAPLNTEGNSVTLRLYIDQSSVELFTGNGSMAQTLLVYPKSIYNSITINGKPATGRVRTIKSIWK
;
A
#
# COMPACT_ATOMS: atom_id res chain seq x y z
N MET A 1 54.94 18.64 11.05
CA MET A 1 55.31 17.52 11.93
C MET A 1 54.28 17.46 13.04
N ASN A 2 53.40 16.47 12.96
CA ASN A 2 52.82 15.69 14.05
C ASN A 2 51.76 14.77 13.42
N LYS A 3 52.08 13.49 13.45
CA LYS A 3 51.22 12.40 13.02
C LYS A 3 50.40 11.97 14.22
N SER A 4 49.09 11.95 14.10
CA SER A 4 48.20 11.29 15.09
C SER A 4 47.72 9.97 14.51
N ILE A 5 48.05 8.91 15.20
CA ILE A 5 47.74 7.51 14.92
C ILE A 5 46.36 7.24 15.48
N PHE A 6 45.42 6.74 14.66
CA PHE A 6 44.16 6.15 15.12
C PHE A 6 44.34 4.65 15.31
N ILE A 7 44.13 4.19 16.56
CA ILE A 7 44.13 2.78 16.95
C ILE A 7 42.71 2.23 16.77
N ILE A 8 42.59 1.21 15.90
CA ILE A 8 41.37 0.42 15.75
C ILE A 8 41.43 -0.74 16.71
N THR A 9 40.50 -0.79 17.65
CA THR A 9 40.35 -1.90 18.61
C THR A 9 39.37 -2.91 18.01
N CYS A 10 39.89 -4.08 17.59
CA CYS A 10 39.09 -5.26 17.25
C CYS A 10 38.74 -6.02 18.55
N CYS A 11 37.45 -6.18 18.84
CA CYS A 11 36.98 -7.12 19.85
C CYS A 11 36.75 -8.50 19.22
N LEU A 12 37.64 -9.45 19.56
CA LEU A 12 37.42 -10.88 19.32
C LEU A 12 36.49 -11.45 20.39
N PHE A 13 35.40 -12.07 19.99
CA PHE A 13 34.66 -12.98 20.86
C PHE A 13 35.16 -14.41 20.66
N ALA A 14 35.67 -15.00 21.76
CA ALA A 14 36.08 -16.38 21.81
C ALA A 14 34.87 -17.27 22.14
N ALA A 15 34.63 -18.27 21.32
CA ALA A 15 33.68 -19.35 21.61
C ALA A 15 34.38 -20.43 22.43
N THR A 16 33.90 -20.74 23.63
CA THR A 16 34.35 -21.88 24.46
C THR A 16 33.46 -23.08 24.19
N SER A 17 34.09 -24.12 23.64
CA SER A 17 33.50 -25.45 23.50
C SER A 17 33.61 -26.23 24.79
N PHE A 18 32.50 -26.79 25.28
CA PHE A 18 32.52 -27.83 26.32
C PHE A 18 32.43 -29.20 25.66
N VAL A 19 33.44 -30.01 25.89
CA VAL A 19 33.46 -31.45 25.63
C VAL A 19 33.06 -32.17 26.90
N ALA A 20 32.07 -33.04 26.85
CA ALA A 20 31.81 -34.05 27.87
C ALA A 20 31.70 -35.41 27.18
N CYS A 21 32.64 -36.29 27.46
CA CYS A 21 32.57 -37.71 27.16
C CYS A 21 31.79 -38.44 28.23
N THR A 22 30.88 -39.33 27.86
CA THR A 22 30.64 -40.59 28.60
C THR A 22 30.13 -41.66 27.63
N ASP A 23 30.81 -42.82 27.72
CA ASP A 23 30.47 -44.08 27.05
C ASP A 23 29.18 -44.69 27.59
N SER A 24 28.37 -45.31 26.69
CA SER A 24 27.87 -46.68 26.91
C SER A 24 27.07 -47.18 25.70
N ASN A 25 27.38 -48.39 25.27
CA ASN A 25 26.76 -49.15 24.18
C ASN A 25 25.28 -49.41 24.42
N SER A 26 24.45 -49.25 23.38
CA SER A 26 23.32 -50.14 23.06
C SER A 26 22.98 -50.01 21.57
N GLU A 27 23.04 -51.16 20.89
CA GLU A 27 22.59 -51.33 19.52
C GLU A 27 21.09 -51.05 19.47
N GLY A 28 20.69 -50.06 18.68
CA GLY A 28 19.32 -49.76 18.29
C GLY A 28 19.24 -49.60 16.78
N GLU A 29 18.45 -50.41 16.14
CA GLU A 29 18.16 -50.39 14.69
C GLU A 29 17.73 -48.98 14.29
N ILE A 30 18.39 -48.48 13.25
CA ILE A 30 18.00 -47.24 12.56
C ILE A 30 16.84 -47.57 11.63
N GLU A 31 15.61 -47.24 12.03
CA GLU A 31 14.50 -47.17 11.09
C GLU A 31 14.70 -45.96 10.17
N LEU A 32 14.84 -46.24 8.86
CA LEU A 32 14.81 -45.25 7.80
C LEU A 32 13.41 -44.59 7.78
N PRO A 33 13.30 -43.28 7.67
CA PRO A 33 12.01 -42.64 7.51
C PRO A 33 11.38 -43.06 6.19
N THR A 34 10.18 -43.60 6.27
CA THR A 34 9.33 -43.94 5.14
C THR A 34 9.03 -42.67 4.33
N ALA A 35 9.11 -42.82 3.01
CA ALA A 35 8.78 -41.75 2.05
C ALA A 35 7.40 -41.11 2.34
N PRO A 36 7.25 -39.80 2.11
CA PRO A 36 5.97 -39.14 2.33
C PRO A 36 4.92 -39.68 1.35
N THR A 37 3.84 -40.13 1.91
CA THR A 37 2.65 -40.59 1.18
C THR A 37 1.89 -39.36 0.66
N THR A 38 1.51 -39.47 -0.63
CA THR A 38 0.47 -38.73 -1.36
C THR A 38 0.55 -37.20 -1.41
N PRO A 39 0.36 -36.64 -2.63
CA PRO A 39 0.19 -35.18 -2.79
C PRO A 39 -1.02 -34.73 -1.99
N ASP A 40 -0.85 -33.67 -1.21
CA ASP A 40 -1.95 -32.99 -0.56
C ASP A 40 -3.06 -32.70 -1.56
N THR A 41 -4.25 -33.20 -1.27
CA THR A 41 -5.47 -32.79 -1.96
C THR A 41 -5.58 -31.27 -1.90
N PRO A 42 -5.98 -30.60 -2.99
CA PRO A 42 -6.22 -29.16 -2.96
C PRO A 42 -7.13 -28.82 -1.78
N ASP A 43 -6.68 -27.87 -0.96
CA ASP A 43 -7.48 -27.37 0.17
C ASP A 43 -8.90 -27.10 -0.30
N THR A 44 -9.86 -27.73 0.37
CA THR A 44 -11.28 -27.44 0.20
C THR A 44 -11.49 -25.93 0.32
N PRO A 45 -12.32 -25.29 -0.55
CA PRO A 45 -12.57 -23.87 -0.46
C PRO A 45 -12.89 -23.49 0.99
N ASN A 46 -12.17 -22.51 1.54
CA ASN A 46 -12.55 -21.94 2.83
C ASN A 46 -14.00 -21.47 2.69
N GLN A 47 -14.92 -22.24 3.24
CA GLN A 47 -16.25 -21.71 3.52
C GLN A 47 -16.03 -20.50 4.41
N PRO A 48 -16.75 -19.38 4.21
CA PRO A 48 -16.69 -18.26 5.13
C PRO A 48 -16.92 -18.84 6.52
N SER A 49 -15.91 -18.74 7.40
CA SER A 49 -16.14 -18.90 8.83
C SER A 49 -17.21 -17.89 9.23
N ASP A 50 -17.93 -18.12 10.31
CA ASP A 50 -18.89 -17.16 10.92
C ASP A 50 -18.14 -15.90 11.42
N ASP A 51 -17.26 -15.32 10.61
CA ASP A 51 -16.45 -14.16 10.91
C ASP A 51 -17.36 -12.94 10.80
N ASN A 52 -17.91 -12.54 11.93
CA ASN A 52 -18.77 -11.37 12.02
C ASN A 52 -18.02 -10.05 11.87
N TYR A 53 -16.68 -10.06 11.61
CA TYR A 53 -15.83 -8.88 11.50
C TYR A 53 -16.08 -7.84 12.62
N THR A 54 -16.23 -8.34 13.85
CA THR A 54 -16.58 -7.54 15.05
C THR A 54 -15.45 -7.44 16.06
N GLU A 55 -14.26 -7.93 15.72
CA GLU A 55 -13.11 -7.89 16.60
C GLU A 55 -12.72 -6.44 16.91
N GLN A 56 -12.18 -6.21 18.09
CA GLN A 56 -11.63 -4.90 18.43
C GLN A 56 -10.61 -4.47 17.37
N TYR A 57 -10.72 -3.25 16.87
CA TYR A 57 -9.90 -2.66 15.80
C TYR A 57 -10.21 -3.16 14.38
N ARG A 58 -11.17 -4.07 14.17
CA ARG A 58 -11.57 -4.49 12.82
C ARG A 58 -12.14 -3.30 12.05
N PRO A 59 -11.47 -2.84 10.99
CA PRO A 59 -12.01 -1.77 10.16
C PRO A 59 -13.39 -2.10 9.63
N GLN A 60 -14.25 -1.12 9.55
CA GLN A 60 -15.63 -1.26 9.09
C GLN A 60 -15.84 -0.76 7.67
N ILE A 61 -14.92 0.06 7.16
CA ILE A 61 -14.98 0.60 5.79
C ILE A 61 -13.70 0.36 4.97
N HIS A 62 -12.70 -0.28 5.58
CA HIS A 62 -11.44 -0.63 4.91
C HIS A 62 -11.33 -2.14 4.76
N PHE A 63 -10.80 -2.59 3.61
CA PHE A 63 -10.57 -4.01 3.38
C PHE A 63 -9.50 -4.58 4.32
N THR A 64 -9.80 -5.74 4.89
CA THR A 64 -8.85 -6.61 5.59
C THR A 64 -9.11 -8.04 5.17
N PRO A 65 -8.12 -8.94 5.15
CA PRO A 65 -8.41 -10.37 5.04
C PRO A 65 -9.16 -10.84 6.29
N ALA A 66 -9.94 -11.91 6.17
CA ALA A 66 -10.64 -12.49 7.32
C ALA A 66 -9.65 -12.85 8.43
N LYS A 67 -8.48 -13.37 8.07
CA LYS A 67 -7.39 -13.73 9.00
C LYS A 67 -6.04 -13.60 8.32
N ASN A 68 -4.97 -13.68 9.12
CA ASN A 68 -3.58 -13.77 8.69
C ASN A 68 -2.97 -12.45 8.18
N TRP A 69 -1.70 -12.53 7.84
CA TRP A 69 -0.90 -11.40 7.34
C TRP A 69 -1.30 -10.99 5.93
N MET A 70 -1.38 -9.68 5.72
CA MET A 70 -1.50 -9.05 4.40
C MET A 70 -0.56 -7.85 4.33
N ASN A 71 0.06 -7.61 3.15
CA ASN A 71 0.75 -6.35 2.84
C ASN A 71 0.37 -5.85 1.44
N ASP A 72 1.28 -5.62 0.53
CA ASP A 72 1.11 -4.90 -0.74
C ASP A 72 -0.11 -5.32 -1.56
N PRO A 73 -0.89 -4.37 -2.11
CA PRO A 73 -1.86 -4.67 -3.15
C PRO A 73 -1.14 -5.07 -4.44
N ASN A 74 -1.61 -6.12 -5.09
CA ASN A 74 -1.01 -6.72 -6.27
C ASN A 74 -2.04 -6.99 -7.35
N GLY A 75 -1.58 -7.12 -8.59
CA GLY A 75 -2.39 -7.64 -9.68
C GLY A 75 -3.73 -6.94 -9.91
N LEU A 76 -3.83 -5.66 -9.52
CA LEU A 76 -5.07 -4.90 -9.59
C LEU A 76 -5.54 -4.76 -11.04
N VAL A 77 -6.68 -5.37 -11.37
CA VAL A 77 -7.22 -5.39 -12.75
C VAL A 77 -8.74 -5.36 -12.77
N TYR A 78 -9.31 -4.63 -13.71
CA TYR A 78 -10.75 -4.59 -13.96
C TYR A 78 -11.11 -5.40 -15.21
N LEU A 79 -12.07 -6.31 -15.07
CA LEU A 79 -12.57 -7.13 -16.17
C LEU A 79 -14.09 -7.29 -16.07
N ASP A 80 -14.81 -6.92 -17.14
CA ASP A 80 -16.25 -7.18 -17.33
C ASP A 80 -17.14 -6.85 -16.10
N GLY A 81 -16.93 -5.67 -15.49
CA GLY A 81 -17.71 -5.20 -14.35
C GLY A 81 -17.14 -5.65 -12.99
N THR A 82 -16.06 -6.41 -12.98
CA THR A 82 -15.44 -6.92 -11.76
C THR A 82 -14.05 -6.31 -11.54
N TYR A 83 -13.83 -5.74 -10.38
CA TYR A 83 -12.50 -5.37 -9.87
C TYR A 83 -11.89 -6.58 -9.20
N HIS A 84 -10.74 -7.02 -9.67
CA HIS A 84 -9.91 -8.03 -9.03
C HIS A 84 -8.82 -7.31 -8.23
N MET A 85 -8.64 -7.73 -7.01
CA MET A 85 -7.60 -7.27 -6.10
C MET A 85 -6.86 -8.49 -5.57
N PHE A 86 -5.60 -8.61 -5.94
CA PHE A 86 -4.71 -9.56 -5.30
C PHE A 86 -3.86 -8.82 -4.28
N TYR A 87 -3.24 -9.56 -3.36
CA TYR A 87 -2.43 -8.97 -2.31
C TYR A 87 -1.41 -9.96 -1.77
N GLN A 88 -0.31 -9.43 -1.27
CA GLN A 88 0.65 -10.22 -0.51
C GLN A 88 -0.05 -10.84 0.69
N TYR A 89 0.01 -12.15 0.82
CA TYR A 89 -0.76 -12.89 1.83
C TYR A 89 0.05 -14.06 2.37
N ASN A 90 0.08 -14.21 3.70
CA ASN A 90 0.56 -15.44 4.33
C ASN A 90 -0.62 -16.32 4.72
N PRO A 91 -0.96 -17.37 3.98
CA PRO A 91 -2.12 -18.20 4.30
C PRO A 91 -1.99 -19.00 5.59
N LYS A 92 -0.80 -19.03 6.22
CA LYS A 92 -0.49 -19.89 7.37
C LYS A 92 -0.34 -19.15 8.69
N SER A 93 -0.11 -17.83 8.67
CA SER A 93 0.25 -17.08 9.88
C SER A 93 -0.15 -15.61 9.80
N ASN A 94 -0.33 -15.01 10.97
CA ASN A 94 -0.49 -13.57 11.15
C ASN A 94 0.85 -12.81 11.08
N ASP A 95 1.94 -13.48 10.72
CA ASP A 95 3.27 -12.91 10.56
C ASP A 95 3.69 -12.92 9.09
N TRP A 96 4.60 -12.00 8.73
CA TRP A 96 5.20 -11.97 7.41
C TRP A 96 5.95 -13.26 7.09
N GLY A 97 5.73 -13.80 5.93
CA GLY A 97 6.37 -15.01 5.42
C GLY A 97 5.42 -15.86 4.57
N ASN A 98 5.89 -16.93 3.98
CA ASN A 98 5.13 -17.83 3.10
C ASN A 98 4.26 -17.10 2.05
N LEU A 99 4.81 -16.00 1.50
CA LEU A 99 4.04 -15.07 0.69
C LEU A 99 3.47 -15.71 -0.55
N SER A 100 2.18 -15.57 -0.64
CA SER A 100 1.29 -15.99 -1.74
C SER A 100 0.52 -14.76 -2.21
N TRP A 101 -0.21 -14.86 -3.31
CA TRP A 101 -1.23 -13.87 -3.65
C TRP A 101 -2.59 -14.31 -3.15
N GLY A 102 -3.10 -13.63 -2.11
CA GLY A 102 -4.52 -13.63 -1.78
C GLY A 102 -5.32 -12.99 -2.91
N HIS A 103 -6.63 -13.23 -2.96
CA HIS A 103 -7.50 -12.71 -4.02
C HIS A 103 -8.85 -12.29 -3.46
N SER A 104 -9.32 -11.13 -3.86
CA SER A 104 -10.67 -10.65 -3.59
C SER A 104 -11.26 -9.98 -4.83
N THR A 105 -12.58 -10.00 -4.95
CA THR A 105 -13.30 -9.36 -6.05
C THR A 105 -14.37 -8.42 -5.54
N SER A 106 -14.64 -7.35 -6.29
CA SER A 106 -15.69 -6.38 -6.02
C SER A 106 -16.32 -5.88 -7.32
N THR A 107 -17.58 -5.48 -7.27
CA THR A 107 -18.25 -4.76 -8.38
C THR A 107 -18.30 -3.25 -8.15
N ASP A 108 -17.92 -2.78 -6.96
CA ASP A 108 -18.06 -1.39 -6.53
C ASP A 108 -16.83 -0.83 -5.77
N LEU A 109 -15.71 -1.57 -5.72
CA LEU A 109 -14.50 -1.18 -4.99
C LEU A 109 -14.63 -1.12 -3.45
N ILE A 110 -15.82 -1.30 -2.91
CA ILE A 110 -16.13 -1.14 -1.49
C ILE A 110 -16.44 -2.48 -0.84
N HIS A 111 -17.37 -3.24 -1.43
CA HIS A 111 -17.77 -4.54 -0.93
C HIS A 111 -16.96 -5.64 -1.59
N TRP A 112 -16.10 -6.28 -0.83
CA TRP A 112 -15.16 -7.29 -1.32
C TRP A 112 -15.58 -8.70 -0.94
N THR A 113 -15.39 -9.62 -1.85
CA THR A 113 -15.59 -11.07 -1.61
C THR A 113 -14.25 -11.77 -1.75
N GLU A 114 -13.75 -12.34 -0.66
CA GLU A 114 -12.53 -13.16 -0.67
C GLU A 114 -12.71 -14.40 -1.55
N LYS A 115 -11.66 -14.76 -2.25
CA LYS A 115 -11.53 -15.94 -3.12
C LYS A 115 -10.42 -16.83 -2.60
N ASN A 116 -10.23 -17.97 -3.25
CA ASN A 116 -9.08 -18.83 -3.00
C ASN A 116 -7.77 -18.08 -3.29
N VAL A 117 -6.70 -18.49 -2.64
CA VAL A 117 -5.34 -18.04 -2.95
C VAL A 117 -5.07 -18.26 -4.44
N ALA A 118 -4.72 -17.19 -5.15
CA ALA A 118 -4.54 -17.22 -6.60
C ALA A 118 -3.17 -17.81 -7.01
N LEU A 119 -2.11 -17.44 -6.28
CA LEU A 119 -0.75 -17.91 -6.54
C LEU A 119 -0.08 -18.31 -5.23
N SER A 120 0.47 -19.51 -5.20
CA SER A 120 1.23 -20.08 -4.08
C SER A 120 2.70 -20.27 -4.45
N PRO A 121 3.64 -20.26 -3.47
CA PRO A 121 5.05 -20.57 -3.70
C PRO A 121 5.28 -21.85 -4.46
N ASP A 122 6.39 -21.92 -5.20
CA ASP A 122 6.89 -23.09 -5.91
C ASP A 122 8.41 -23.19 -5.77
N GLU A 123 9.06 -23.95 -6.68
CA GLU A 123 10.51 -24.11 -6.74
C GLU A 123 11.29 -22.80 -7.03
N LEU A 124 10.61 -21.74 -7.55
CA LEU A 124 11.19 -20.41 -7.75
C LEU A 124 11.05 -19.50 -6.51
N GLY A 125 10.46 -20.00 -5.43
CA GLY A 125 10.34 -19.32 -4.15
C GLY A 125 8.97 -18.73 -3.87
N MET A 126 8.94 -17.76 -2.95
CA MET A 126 7.74 -17.02 -2.57
C MET A 126 7.23 -16.15 -3.73
N ILE A 127 5.93 -15.83 -3.69
CA ILE A 127 5.28 -14.94 -4.65
C ILE A 127 5.29 -13.53 -4.07
N PHE A 128 6.25 -12.71 -4.54
CA PHE A 128 6.33 -11.30 -4.16
C PHE A 128 5.45 -10.44 -5.06
N SER A 129 5.49 -9.11 -4.84
CA SER A 129 4.59 -8.17 -5.48
C SER A 129 4.72 -8.12 -7.01
N GLY A 130 3.67 -7.63 -7.63
CA GLY A 130 3.54 -7.50 -9.07
C GLY A 130 2.19 -6.95 -9.52
N SER A 131 1.89 -7.09 -10.78
CA SER A 131 0.71 -6.49 -11.42
C SER A 131 -0.02 -7.46 -12.34
N ALA A 132 -1.19 -7.07 -12.84
CA ALA A 132 -1.93 -7.81 -13.85
C ALA A 132 -2.50 -6.89 -14.93
N VAL A 133 -2.67 -7.43 -16.13
CA VAL A 133 -3.29 -6.76 -17.28
C VAL A 133 -4.27 -7.69 -17.99
N ILE A 134 -5.13 -7.12 -18.82
CA ILE A 134 -5.97 -7.87 -19.76
C ILE A 134 -5.27 -7.90 -21.12
N ASP A 135 -4.89 -9.07 -21.57
CA ASP A 135 -4.35 -9.28 -22.92
C ASP A 135 -5.47 -9.39 -23.94
N LYS A 136 -5.98 -8.21 -24.38
CA LYS A 136 -7.15 -8.10 -25.27
C LYS A 136 -6.89 -8.74 -26.64
N ASP A 137 -5.67 -8.63 -27.11
CA ASP A 137 -5.26 -9.05 -28.46
C ASP A 137 -4.58 -10.40 -28.49
N ASN A 138 -4.52 -11.09 -27.34
CA ASN A 138 -3.86 -12.38 -27.20
C ASN A 138 -2.38 -12.35 -27.62
N THR A 139 -1.69 -11.29 -27.26
CA THR A 139 -0.27 -11.10 -27.61
C THR A 139 0.61 -12.15 -26.97
N ALA A 140 0.26 -12.62 -25.77
CA ALA A 140 0.95 -13.69 -25.05
C ALA A 140 0.57 -15.10 -25.55
N GLY A 141 -0.49 -15.24 -26.35
CA GLY A 141 -0.94 -16.54 -26.84
C GLY A 141 -1.59 -17.43 -25.77
N PHE A 142 -2.03 -16.86 -24.64
CA PHE A 142 -2.74 -17.62 -23.59
C PHE A 142 -4.25 -17.67 -23.80
N GLY A 143 -4.79 -16.79 -24.61
CA GLY A 143 -6.20 -16.63 -24.91
C GLY A 143 -6.61 -15.17 -24.94
N LYS A 144 -7.65 -14.85 -25.74
CA LYS A 144 -8.17 -13.48 -25.83
C LYS A 144 -8.79 -13.07 -24.49
N ASN A 145 -8.49 -11.86 -24.03
CA ASN A 145 -8.89 -11.30 -22.73
C ASN A 145 -8.38 -12.11 -21.52
N ALA A 146 -7.31 -12.89 -21.68
CA ALA A 146 -6.67 -13.51 -20.54
C ALA A 146 -6.21 -12.45 -19.54
N ILE A 147 -6.41 -12.70 -18.26
CA ILE A 147 -5.74 -11.93 -17.20
C ILE A 147 -4.31 -12.45 -17.14
N VAL A 148 -3.32 -11.62 -17.44
CA VAL A 148 -1.91 -11.97 -17.34
C VAL A 148 -1.31 -11.26 -16.16
N ALA A 149 -0.90 -12.01 -15.15
CA ALA A 149 -0.20 -11.54 -13.97
C ALA A 149 1.31 -11.65 -14.17
N ILE A 150 2.05 -10.61 -13.79
CA ILE A 150 3.49 -10.65 -13.67
C ILE A 150 3.87 -10.36 -12.22
N TYR A 151 4.77 -11.16 -11.66
CA TYR A 151 5.14 -11.08 -10.25
C TYR A 151 6.61 -11.42 -10.06
N THR A 152 7.12 -11.10 -8.88
CA THR A 152 8.48 -11.48 -8.52
C THR A 152 8.47 -12.83 -7.81
N SER A 153 9.18 -13.82 -8.36
CA SER A 153 9.54 -15.05 -7.67
C SER A 153 10.76 -14.78 -6.80
N ALA A 154 10.67 -15.05 -5.50
CA ALA A 154 11.68 -14.67 -4.50
C ALA A 154 12.20 -15.88 -3.73
N ASP A 155 13.41 -16.30 -4.09
CA ASP A 155 14.24 -17.26 -3.36
C ASP A 155 15.61 -16.61 -3.08
N ALA A 156 16.71 -17.22 -3.45
CA ALA A 156 18.05 -16.65 -3.34
C ALA A 156 18.21 -15.36 -4.18
N TYR A 157 17.50 -15.27 -5.29
CA TYR A 157 17.42 -14.11 -6.15
C TYR A 157 15.96 -13.78 -6.46
N GLN A 158 15.70 -12.51 -6.78
CA GLN A 158 14.39 -12.02 -7.18
C GLN A 158 14.31 -11.98 -8.71
N GLN A 159 13.39 -12.74 -9.28
CA GLN A 159 13.23 -12.93 -10.73
C GLN A 159 11.77 -12.66 -11.12
N GLN A 160 11.51 -12.27 -12.38
CA GLN A 160 10.14 -11.96 -12.78
C GLN A 160 9.51 -13.16 -13.47
N SER A 161 8.30 -13.49 -13.07
CA SER A 161 7.53 -14.65 -13.53
C SER A 161 6.12 -14.27 -13.95
N LEU A 162 5.48 -15.10 -14.79
CA LEU A 162 4.12 -14.93 -15.26
C LEU A 162 3.18 -16.01 -14.74
N ALA A 163 1.93 -15.62 -14.54
CA ALA A 163 0.79 -16.51 -14.47
C ALA A 163 -0.37 -15.93 -15.29
N TYR A 164 -1.31 -16.75 -15.69
CA TYR A 164 -2.45 -16.29 -16.47
C TYR A 164 -3.74 -17.02 -16.10
N SER A 165 -4.85 -16.36 -16.35
CA SER A 165 -6.20 -16.89 -16.19
C SER A 165 -6.97 -16.72 -17.50
N THR A 166 -7.69 -17.75 -17.90
CA THR A 166 -8.59 -17.76 -19.08
C THR A 166 -10.06 -17.95 -18.67
N ASP A 167 -10.34 -18.00 -17.40
CA ASP A 167 -11.66 -18.23 -16.81
C ASP A 167 -12.16 -17.03 -15.98
N GLY A 168 -11.72 -15.81 -16.35
CA GLY A 168 -12.14 -14.58 -15.70
C GLY A 168 -11.55 -14.38 -14.30
N GLY A 169 -10.39 -14.97 -14.01
CA GLY A 169 -9.70 -14.84 -12.72
C GLY A 169 -10.13 -15.86 -11.67
N ALA A 170 -10.91 -16.87 -12.03
CA ALA A 170 -11.30 -17.93 -11.10
C ALA A 170 -10.11 -18.82 -10.71
N THR A 171 -9.26 -19.14 -11.70
CA THR A 171 -8.01 -19.90 -11.47
C THR A 171 -6.84 -19.27 -12.24
N PHE A 172 -5.62 -19.51 -11.75
CA PHE A 172 -4.39 -19.05 -12.39
C PHE A 172 -3.45 -20.23 -12.67
N GLN A 173 -2.86 -20.22 -13.87
CA GLN A 173 -1.83 -21.16 -14.27
C GLN A 173 -0.49 -20.41 -14.40
N LYS A 174 0.54 -20.90 -13.72
CA LYS A 174 1.91 -20.38 -13.89
C LYS A 174 2.45 -20.73 -15.27
N TYR A 175 3.15 -19.80 -15.88
CA TYR A 175 3.74 -20.02 -17.20
C TYR A 175 4.93 -21.01 -17.09
N GLU A 176 4.94 -22.04 -17.91
CA GLU A 176 5.98 -23.07 -17.89
C GLU A 176 7.39 -22.58 -18.24
N GLY A 177 7.49 -21.43 -18.96
CA GLY A 177 8.75 -20.79 -19.31
C GLY A 177 9.29 -19.82 -18.26
N ASN A 178 8.76 -19.82 -17.03
CA ASN A 178 9.25 -18.97 -15.94
C ASN A 178 10.69 -19.33 -15.51
N PRO A 179 11.46 -18.34 -15.04
CA PRO A 179 11.18 -16.91 -15.02
C PRO A 179 11.37 -16.25 -16.39
N VAL A 180 10.54 -15.23 -16.73
CA VAL A 180 10.64 -14.48 -17.99
C VAL A 180 11.74 -13.40 -17.97
N ILE A 181 12.12 -12.94 -16.79
CA ILE A 181 13.35 -12.14 -16.58
C ILE A 181 14.16 -12.83 -15.48
N LYS A 182 15.24 -13.49 -15.89
CA LYS A 182 16.21 -14.12 -14.98
C LYS A 182 17.07 -13.06 -14.34
N ASN A 183 17.40 -13.26 -13.07
CA ASN A 183 18.33 -12.44 -12.32
C ASN A 183 19.16 -13.32 -11.39
N THR A 184 20.48 -13.13 -11.42
CA THR A 184 21.45 -13.85 -10.57
C THR A 184 22.43 -12.91 -9.88
N GLU A 185 22.22 -11.59 -9.97
CA GLU A 185 23.19 -10.59 -9.55
C GLU A 185 22.62 -9.54 -8.59
N LEU A 186 21.35 -9.15 -8.80
CA LEU A 186 20.70 -8.06 -8.06
C LEU A 186 19.90 -8.61 -6.88
N ALA A 187 20.18 -8.14 -5.68
CA ALA A 187 19.48 -8.59 -4.48
C ALA A 187 18.01 -8.11 -4.44
N ASP A 188 17.78 -6.85 -4.82
CA ASP A 188 16.48 -6.17 -4.74
C ASP A 188 16.02 -5.75 -6.13
N PHE A 189 15.40 -6.68 -6.84
CA PHE A 189 14.96 -6.56 -8.23
C PHE A 189 13.53 -7.07 -8.37
N ARG A 190 12.54 -6.21 -8.06
CA ARG A 190 11.16 -6.64 -7.82
C ARG A 190 10.08 -5.65 -8.21
N ASP A 191 8.83 -6.07 -8.02
CA ASP A 191 7.60 -5.31 -8.12
C ASP A 191 7.31 -4.85 -9.55
N PRO A 192 7.17 -5.78 -10.52
CA PRO A 192 6.91 -5.44 -11.91
C PRO A 192 5.49 -4.87 -12.07
N LYS A 193 5.39 -3.68 -12.65
CA LYS A 193 4.13 -3.08 -13.08
C LYS A 193 4.12 -2.94 -14.59
N ILE A 194 3.13 -3.54 -15.24
CA ILE A 194 3.01 -3.55 -16.71
C ILE A 194 1.78 -2.77 -17.19
N PHE A 195 1.92 -2.16 -18.37
CA PHE A 195 0.85 -1.50 -19.09
C PHE A 195 1.10 -1.54 -20.60
N TRP A 196 0.05 -1.39 -21.41
CA TRP A 196 0.18 -1.24 -22.85
C TRP A 196 0.49 0.20 -23.21
N HIS A 197 1.53 0.44 -24.00
CA HIS A 197 1.91 1.76 -24.48
C HIS A 197 1.47 1.92 -25.94
N ASP A 198 0.43 2.75 -26.14
CA ASP A 198 -0.24 2.85 -27.43
C ASP A 198 0.65 3.39 -28.55
N ASP A 199 1.50 4.37 -28.29
CA ASP A 199 2.34 4.99 -29.31
C ASP A 199 3.42 4.03 -29.82
N SER A 200 4.08 3.27 -28.95
CA SER A 200 5.11 2.30 -29.34
C SER A 200 4.55 0.90 -29.64
N LYS A 201 3.24 0.67 -29.42
CA LYS A 201 2.55 -0.62 -29.66
C LYS A 201 3.27 -1.80 -29.00
N GLN A 202 3.54 -1.66 -27.70
CA GLN A 202 4.20 -2.67 -26.89
C GLN A 202 3.83 -2.57 -25.43
N TRP A 203 4.00 -3.66 -24.72
CA TRP A 203 3.92 -3.70 -23.28
C TRP A 203 5.16 -3.02 -22.68
N ILE A 204 4.94 -2.16 -21.71
CA ILE A 204 6.01 -1.56 -20.90
C ILE A 204 5.91 -2.09 -19.49
N MET A 205 7.04 -2.38 -18.87
CA MET A 205 7.17 -2.74 -17.46
C MET A 205 8.05 -1.73 -16.76
N SER A 206 7.61 -1.21 -15.63
CA SER A 206 8.45 -0.57 -14.62
C SER A 206 8.82 -1.59 -13.55
N LEU A 207 10.09 -1.62 -13.11
CA LEU A 207 10.66 -2.63 -12.23
C LEU A 207 11.66 -1.99 -11.27
N ALA A 208 11.52 -2.20 -9.97
CA ALA A 208 12.34 -1.55 -8.96
C ALA A 208 13.73 -2.17 -8.83
N LEU A 209 14.72 -1.30 -8.64
CA LEU A 209 16.09 -1.59 -8.24
C LEU A 209 16.32 -1.10 -6.80
N GLY A 210 15.61 -1.61 -5.85
CA GLY A 210 15.55 -1.28 -4.44
C GLY A 210 16.57 -0.26 -3.93
N TRP A 211 17.66 -0.71 -3.35
CA TRP A 211 18.74 0.12 -2.80
C TRP A 211 19.62 0.82 -3.83
N GLN A 212 19.43 0.56 -5.12
CA GLN A 212 20.09 1.33 -6.19
C GLN A 212 19.30 2.60 -6.56
N TYR A 213 18.16 2.86 -5.89
CA TYR A 213 17.32 4.04 -6.09
C TYR A 213 16.96 4.25 -7.55
N GLY A 214 16.52 3.20 -8.21
CA GLY A 214 16.23 3.21 -9.63
C GLY A 214 14.99 2.45 -10.02
N ILE A 215 14.39 2.88 -11.12
CA ILE A 215 13.31 2.15 -11.79
C ILE A 215 13.79 1.81 -13.21
N GLN A 216 13.83 0.53 -13.51
CA GLN A 216 14.09 0.06 -14.86
C GLN A 216 12.80 0.01 -15.67
N PHE A 217 12.91 0.39 -16.94
CA PHE A 217 11.85 0.19 -17.93
C PHE A 217 12.25 -0.90 -18.90
N TRP A 218 11.29 -1.79 -19.19
CA TRP A 218 11.45 -2.92 -20.10
C TRP A 218 10.30 -2.92 -21.09
N ALA A 219 10.54 -3.46 -22.29
CA ALA A 219 9.53 -3.61 -23.34
C ALA A 219 9.36 -5.04 -23.79
N SER A 220 8.11 -5.41 -24.15
CA SER A 220 7.76 -6.69 -24.72
C SER A 220 6.65 -6.55 -25.76
N LYS A 221 6.65 -7.43 -26.76
CA LYS A 221 5.57 -7.60 -27.73
C LYS A 221 4.58 -8.71 -27.33
N ASP A 222 4.99 -9.59 -26.43
CA ASP A 222 4.30 -10.85 -26.13
C ASP A 222 4.23 -11.19 -24.63
N LEU A 223 4.59 -10.23 -23.74
CA LEU A 223 4.64 -10.40 -22.29
C LEU A 223 5.65 -11.44 -21.78
N LYS A 224 6.23 -12.26 -22.66
CA LYS A 224 7.15 -13.35 -22.35
C LYS A 224 8.61 -12.99 -22.58
N ASN A 225 8.88 -12.25 -23.66
CA ASN A 225 10.22 -11.84 -24.07
C ASN A 225 10.40 -10.35 -23.79
N TRP A 226 11.28 -10.02 -22.86
CA TRP A 226 11.50 -8.67 -22.38
C TRP A 226 12.86 -8.11 -22.76
N THR A 227 12.90 -6.87 -23.22
CA THR A 227 14.11 -6.12 -23.52
C THR A 227 14.20 -4.91 -22.65
N LYS A 228 15.33 -4.74 -21.94
CA LYS A 228 15.59 -3.55 -21.12
C LYS A 228 15.71 -2.31 -22.01
N LEU A 229 15.00 -1.26 -21.65
CA LEU A 229 15.02 0.04 -22.33
C LEU A 229 15.97 1.02 -21.64
N SER A 230 15.61 1.42 -20.44
CA SER A 230 16.32 2.48 -19.70
C SER A 230 16.24 2.26 -18.19
N THR A 231 16.88 3.13 -17.45
CA THR A 231 16.75 3.22 -15.99
C THR A 231 16.53 4.68 -15.61
N PHE A 232 15.49 4.94 -14.84
CA PHE A 232 15.27 6.22 -14.17
C PHE A 232 15.96 6.20 -12.81
N THR A 233 16.71 7.25 -12.51
CA THR A 233 17.31 7.54 -11.21
C THR A 233 17.23 9.05 -10.95
N THR A 234 17.39 9.47 -9.69
CA THR A 234 17.50 10.90 -9.37
C THR A 234 18.71 11.17 -8.49
N SER A 235 19.33 12.34 -8.69
CA SER A 235 20.40 12.85 -7.83
C SER A 235 19.89 13.57 -6.57
N ILE A 236 18.57 13.69 -6.42
CA ILE A 236 17.93 14.35 -5.27
C ILE A 236 18.04 13.43 -4.04
N SER A 237 18.97 13.72 -3.15
CA SER A 237 19.27 12.89 -1.98
C SER A 237 18.08 12.67 -1.05
N ARG A 238 17.12 13.60 -1.02
CA ARG A 238 15.88 13.45 -0.23
C ARG A 238 14.97 12.32 -0.72
N CYS A 239 15.04 11.95 -2.00
CA CYS A 239 14.33 10.82 -2.58
C CYS A 239 15.04 9.48 -2.31
N ASN A 240 16.33 9.50 -2.04
CA ASN A 240 17.21 8.33 -1.92
C ASN A 240 17.53 8.00 -0.45
N ARG A 241 16.51 8.00 0.42
CA ARG A 241 16.67 7.74 1.86
C ARG A 241 16.36 6.31 2.27
N GLY A 242 15.75 5.54 1.38
CA GLY A 242 15.37 4.15 1.61
C GLY A 242 15.17 3.41 0.31
N GLN A 243 14.93 2.12 0.42
CA GLN A 243 14.69 1.23 -0.70
C GLN A 243 13.48 1.68 -1.53
N TRP A 244 13.61 1.69 -2.85
CA TRP A 244 12.53 1.98 -3.78
C TRP A 244 11.78 0.70 -4.14
N GLU A 245 10.46 0.73 -4.07
CA GLU A 245 9.59 -0.42 -4.29
C GLU A 245 8.31 -0.01 -5.02
N CYS A 246 7.56 -1.00 -5.53
CA CYS A 246 6.21 -0.87 -6.07
C CYS A 246 6.05 0.29 -7.07
N PRO A 247 6.85 0.36 -8.16
CA PRO A 247 6.74 1.44 -9.14
C PRO A 247 5.45 1.32 -9.94
N ASP A 248 4.77 2.46 -10.18
CA ASP A 248 3.60 2.53 -11.07
C ASP A 248 3.71 3.74 -11.98
N LEU A 249 3.78 3.51 -13.30
CA LEU A 249 3.90 4.58 -14.29
C LEU A 249 2.57 4.79 -15.01
N LEU A 250 1.99 5.97 -14.85
CA LEU A 250 0.64 6.33 -15.26
C LEU A 250 0.64 7.50 -16.24
N GLN A 251 -0.17 7.42 -17.29
CA GLN A 251 -0.46 8.57 -18.15
C GLN A 251 -1.74 9.27 -17.66
N MET A 252 -1.66 10.58 -17.43
CA MET A 252 -2.76 11.39 -16.93
C MET A 252 -2.98 12.64 -17.79
N ASP A 253 -4.21 13.15 -17.78
CA ASP A 253 -4.49 14.48 -18.34
C ASP A 253 -4.03 15.57 -17.37
N TYR A 254 -3.39 16.61 -17.88
CA TYR A 254 -3.04 17.82 -17.16
C TYR A 254 -3.35 19.03 -18.05
N ASN A 255 -4.46 19.71 -17.78
CA ASN A 255 -4.91 20.86 -18.55
C ASN A 255 -4.99 20.59 -20.09
N GLY A 256 -5.46 19.39 -20.46
CA GLY A 256 -5.60 18.98 -21.86
C GLY A 256 -4.32 18.47 -22.53
N ILE A 257 -3.21 18.37 -21.80
CA ILE A 257 -1.99 17.71 -22.25
C ILE A 257 -1.75 16.41 -21.49
N LYS A 258 -1.08 15.46 -22.13
CA LYS A 258 -0.70 14.20 -21.50
C LYS A 258 0.57 14.40 -20.69
N LYS A 259 0.53 14.00 -19.42
CA LYS A 259 1.69 13.90 -18.53
C LYS A 259 1.81 12.48 -17.98
N TRP A 260 3.00 12.13 -17.57
CA TRP A 260 3.25 10.85 -16.91
C TRP A 260 3.56 11.07 -15.43
N VAL A 261 3.01 10.20 -14.61
CA VAL A 261 3.27 10.17 -13.15
C VAL A 261 3.90 8.83 -12.82
N LEU A 262 5.08 8.87 -12.23
CA LEU A 262 5.76 7.68 -11.71
C LEU A 262 5.61 7.67 -10.18
N ILE A 263 4.78 6.77 -9.66
CA ILE A 263 4.63 6.50 -8.24
C ILE A 263 5.74 5.54 -7.81
N VAL A 264 6.32 5.78 -6.63
CA VAL A 264 7.39 4.95 -6.04
C VAL A 264 7.21 4.91 -4.52
N SER A 265 7.16 3.72 -3.95
CA SER A 265 7.21 3.54 -2.50
C SER A 265 8.64 3.57 -2.00
N VAL A 266 8.88 4.14 -0.81
CA VAL A 266 10.21 4.25 -0.20
C VAL A 266 10.16 3.84 1.26
N ASN A 267 11.10 2.96 1.67
CA ASN A 267 11.22 2.49 3.06
C ASN A 267 12.70 2.19 3.46
N PRO A 268 13.19 2.80 4.58
CA PRO A 268 12.64 3.96 5.26
C PRO A 268 12.76 5.23 4.43
N GLY A 269 12.27 6.36 4.93
CA GLY A 269 12.47 7.66 4.26
C GLY A 269 11.20 8.32 3.77
N GLY A 270 10.05 7.79 4.15
CA GLY A 270 8.74 8.41 3.99
C GLY A 270 8.61 9.74 4.74
N PRO A 271 7.45 10.42 4.67
CA PRO A 271 7.26 11.74 5.27
C PRO A 271 7.44 11.72 6.80
N THR A 272 7.23 10.57 7.43
CA THR A 272 7.36 10.34 8.88
C THR A 272 8.53 9.44 9.26
N ILE A 273 9.60 9.35 8.47
CA ILE A 273 10.79 8.51 8.63
C ILE A 273 10.64 7.02 8.30
N GLY A 274 9.44 6.45 8.38
CA GLY A 274 9.14 5.07 8.01
C GLY A 274 8.82 4.89 6.53
N SER A 275 7.86 4.04 6.24
CA SER A 275 7.33 3.79 4.90
C SER A 275 6.57 5.01 4.36
N GLY A 276 6.61 5.24 3.05
CA GLY A 276 5.86 6.29 2.39
C GLY A 276 5.82 6.12 0.88
N THR A 277 4.89 6.81 0.23
CA THR A 277 4.70 6.76 -1.22
C THR A 277 4.93 8.13 -1.83
N MET A 278 6.01 8.26 -2.60
CA MET A 278 6.35 9.47 -3.35
C MET A 278 5.95 9.31 -4.82
N TYR A 279 5.94 10.43 -5.55
CA TYR A 279 5.73 10.41 -7.00
C TYR A 279 6.58 11.44 -7.72
N PHE A 280 6.81 11.19 -9.00
CA PHE A 280 7.45 12.10 -9.95
C PHE A 280 6.48 12.41 -11.07
N VAL A 281 6.45 13.65 -11.55
CA VAL A 281 5.70 14.06 -12.74
C VAL A 281 6.69 14.32 -13.87
N GLY A 282 6.34 13.97 -15.10
CA GLY A 282 7.24 14.16 -16.23
C GLY A 282 6.67 13.64 -17.55
N ASP A 283 7.55 13.20 -18.41
CA ASP A 283 7.24 12.68 -19.73
C ASP A 283 7.87 11.30 -19.93
N PHE A 284 7.17 10.42 -20.65
CA PHE A 284 7.66 9.10 -21.06
C PHE A 284 7.48 8.94 -22.57
N ASP A 285 8.58 8.68 -23.27
CA ASP A 285 8.61 8.60 -24.74
C ASP A 285 8.48 7.18 -25.30
N GLY A 286 8.09 6.22 -24.45
CA GLY A 286 8.04 4.79 -24.79
C GLY A 286 9.35 4.06 -24.54
N ASN A 287 10.39 4.77 -24.12
CA ASN A 287 11.72 4.22 -23.81
C ASN A 287 12.26 4.73 -22.46
N LYS A 288 12.10 6.02 -22.19
CA LYS A 288 12.69 6.68 -21.03
C LYS A 288 11.70 7.62 -20.36
N PHE A 289 11.66 7.56 -19.03
CA PHE A 289 10.98 8.57 -18.22
C PHE A 289 11.95 9.72 -17.88
N THR A 290 11.46 10.96 -18.00
CA THR A 290 12.19 12.17 -17.65
C THR A 290 11.32 13.01 -16.72
N ALA A 291 11.71 13.16 -15.47
CA ALA A 291 10.98 13.95 -14.50
C ALA A 291 11.08 15.45 -14.76
N ASP A 292 10.00 16.18 -14.57
CA ASP A 292 9.96 17.64 -14.57
C ASP A 292 10.82 18.19 -13.41
N ALA A 293 11.29 19.42 -13.53
CA ALA A 293 12.08 20.08 -12.48
C ALA A 293 11.16 20.62 -11.36
N LEU A 294 10.73 19.74 -10.48
CA LEU A 294 9.91 20.06 -9.30
C LEU A 294 10.70 19.89 -7.99
N ASP A 295 10.13 20.29 -6.87
CA ASP A 295 10.75 20.18 -5.54
C ASP A 295 10.46 18.80 -4.90
N TYR A 296 11.10 17.77 -5.41
CA TYR A 296 10.94 16.38 -4.92
C TYR A 296 11.61 16.16 -3.54
N PRO A 297 11.10 15.20 -2.72
CA PRO A 297 9.98 14.31 -3.03
C PRO A 297 8.64 15.00 -2.96
N LEU A 298 7.71 14.62 -3.85
CA LEU A 298 6.29 14.90 -3.74
C LEU A 298 5.62 13.64 -3.16
N TRP A 299 4.75 13.81 -2.17
CA TRP A 299 4.13 12.69 -1.47
C TRP A 299 2.68 12.52 -1.90
N LEU A 300 2.29 11.27 -2.21
CA LEU A 300 0.89 10.93 -2.46
C LEU A 300 0.08 10.96 -1.16
N ASP A 301 0.73 10.62 -0.05
CA ASP A 301 0.16 10.66 1.29
C ASP A 301 1.22 11.14 2.29
N TYR A 302 0.87 12.06 3.16
CA TYR A 302 1.74 12.64 4.18
C TYR A 302 1.62 11.94 5.53
N GLY A 303 0.71 10.97 5.66
CA GLY A 303 0.56 10.14 6.85
C GLY A 303 1.68 9.13 7.02
N ALA A 304 1.59 8.37 8.08
CA ALA A 304 2.54 7.31 8.38
C ALA A 304 2.16 5.97 7.75
N ASP A 305 0.91 5.79 7.33
CA ASP A 305 0.33 4.48 7.08
C ASP A 305 -0.29 4.36 5.68
N ASN A 306 0.50 4.70 4.65
CA ASN A 306 0.17 4.44 3.25
C ASN A 306 1.45 4.04 2.50
N TYR A 307 1.53 2.78 2.09
CA TYR A 307 2.70 2.21 1.44
C TYR A 307 2.32 1.23 0.34
N ALA A 308 3.28 0.93 -0.56
CA ALA A 308 3.21 -0.08 -1.61
C ALA A 308 1.99 0.06 -2.53
N GLY A 309 1.35 1.24 -2.53
CA GLY A 309 0.11 1.44 -3.28
C GLY A 309 0.34 1.52 -4.78
N VAL A 310 -0.58 0.91 -5.50
CA VAL A 310 -0.60 0.83 -6.96
C VAL A 310 -2.04 1.00 -7.49
N THR A 311 -2.17 1.13 -8.80
CA THR A 311 -3.45 1.38 -9.46
C THR A 311 -4.00 0.15 -10.17
N TRP A 312 -5.34 0.12 -10.33
CA TRP A 312 -6.01 -0.86 -11.19
C TRP A 312 -5.69 -0.61 -12.66
N SER A 313 -5.36 -1.66 -13.38
CA SER A 313 -5.29 -1.65 -14.84
C SER A 313 -6.68 -1.85 -15.47
N ASN A 314 -6.85 -1.39 -16.71
CA ASN A 314 -8.05 -1.56 -17.51
C ASN A 314 -9.33 -0.90 -16.97
N THR A 315 -9.25 0.01 -16.00
CA THR A 315 -10.40 0.79 -15.51
C THR A 315 -10.86 1.80 -16.57
N PRO A 316 -12.14 1.84 -16.93
CA PRO A 316 -12.59 2.73 -17.99
C PRO A 316 -12.62 4.19 -17.50
N GLY A 317 -11.77 5.03 -18.12
CA GLY A 317 -11.79 6.49 -17.99
C GLY A 317 -11.40 7.07 -16.65
N ARG A 318 -10.84 6.28 -15.74
CA ARG A 318 -10.41 6.72 -14.40
C ARG A 318 -9.17 5.98 -13.92
N THR A 319 -8.44 6.58 -13.00
CA THR A 319 -7.27 5.98 -12.35
C THR A 319 -7.60 5.73 -10.89
N VAL A 320 -7.74 4.48 -10.50
CA VAL A 320 -8.08 4.08 -9.13
C VAL A 320 -6.85 3.47 -8.45
N TYR A 321 -6.54 3.95 -7.27
CA TYR A 321 -5.39 3.59 -6.43
C TYR A 321 -5.86 3.00 -5.11
N ILE A 322 -5.07 2.10 -4.54
CA ILE A 322 -5.19 1.62 -3.17
C ILE A 322 -3.80 1.35 -2.60
N GLY A 323 -3.59 1.61 -1.31
CA GLY A 323 -2.31 1.40 -0.63
C GLY A 323 -2.43 0.45 0.56
N TRP A 324 -1.33 -0.14 0.96
CA TRP A 324 -1.21 -0.86 2.22
C TRP A 324 -1.25 0.13 3.38
N MET A 325 -2.27 0.03 4.22
CA MET A 325 -2.45 0.88 5.38
C MET A 325 -1.67 0.29 6.56
N ASN A 326 -0.38 0.50 6.53
CA ASN A 326 0.54 0.14 7.60
C ASN A 326 1.93 0.76 7.33
N ASN A 327 2.91 0.41 8.21
CA ASN A 327 4.28 0.88 8.12
C ASN A 327 5.23 -0.23 8.57
N TRP A 328 6.28 -0.48 7.82
CA TRP A 328 7.26 -1.54 8.10
C TRP A 328 7.93 -1.40 9.47
N GLN A 329 7.96 -0.19 10.05
CA GLN A 329 8.55 0.01 11.38
C GLN A 329 7.79 -0.69 12.51
N TYR A 330 6.49 -0.98 12.33
CA TYR A 330 5.65 -1.57 13.39
C TYR A 330 4.62 -2.59 12.91
N ALA A 331 4.52 -2.86 11.62
CA ALA A 331 3.48 -3.73 11.07
C ALA A 331 3.42 -5.10 11.76
N GLY A 332 4.58 -5.73 11.98
CA GLY A 332 4.68 -7.02 12.67
C GLY A 332 4.21 -7.02 14.13
N ALA A 333 4.14 -5.84 14.77
CA ALA A 333 3.73 -5.69 16.17
C ALA A 333 2.31 -5.10 16.32
N SER A 334 1.61 -4.78 15.23
CA SER A 334 0.26 -4.21 15.28
C SER A 334 -0.67 -5.03 16.17
N PRO A 335 -1.44 -4.39 17.10
CA PRO A 335 -2.16 -5.09 18.16
C PRO A 335 -3.50 -5.68 17.70
N VAL A 336 -3.51 -6.34 16.57
CA VAL A 336 -4.69 -6.92 15.92
C VAL A 336 -4.55 -8.43 15.72
N SER A 337 -5.67 -9.14 15.76
CA SER A 337 -5.79 -10.58 15.56
C SER A 337 -7.27 -10.91 15.28
N PRO A 338 -7.61 -11.91 14.45
CA PRO A 338 -6.75 -12.92 13.80
C PRO A 338 -6.11 -12.46 12.48
N TRP A 339 -6.35 -11.24 12.02
CA TRP A 339 -5.78 -10.66 10.80
C TRP A 339 -4.61 -9.71 11.14
N ARG A 340 -3.87 -9.28 10.13
CA ARG A 340 -2.89 -8.20 10.26
C ARG A 340 -2.82 -7.37 9.01
N SER A 341 -2.95 -6.04 9.19
CA SER A 341 -3.02 -4.98 8.17
C SER A 341 -4.39 -4.77 7.54
N ALA A 342 -4.52 -3.65 6.87
CA ALA A 342 -5.67 -3.24 6.09
C ALA A 342 -5.18 -2.54 4.81
N PHE A 343 -6.09 -2.28 3.87
CA PHE A 343 -5.85 -1.33 2.80
C PHE A 343 -6.50 0.01 3.11
N THR A 344 -5.96 1.09 2.52
CA THR A 344 -6.60 2.42 2.54
C THR A 344 -7.94 2.37 1.83
N LEU A 345 -8.76 3.40 1.98
CA LEU A 345 -9.89 3.57 1.07
C LEU A 345 -9.39 3.64 -0.38
N PRO A 346 -10.09 3.03 -1.34
CA PRO A 346 -9.79 3.22 -2.76
C PRO A 346 -9.91 4.68 -3.14
N ARG A 347 -8.94 5.19 -3.90
CA ARG A 347 -8.83 6.61 -4.25
C ARG A 347 -8.78 6.80 -5.76
N GLU A 348 -9.50 7.77 -6.27
CA GLU A 348 -9.38 8.23 -7.65
C GLU A 348 -8.28 9.28 -7.72
N LEU A 349 -7.29 9.05 -8.58
CA LEU A 349 -6.18 9.95 -8.80
C LEU A 349 -6.44 10.85 -9.99
N SER A 350 -6.05 12.10 -9.88
CA SER A 350 -6.09 13.09 -10.96
C SER A 350 -4.93 14.07 -10.83
N LEU A 351 -4.52 14.68 -11.95
CA LEU A 351 -3.44 15.64 -11.97
C LEU A 351 -4.01 17.05 -12.18
N HIS A 352 -3.78 17.94 -11.25
CA HIS A 352 -4.28 19.31 -11.29
C HIS A 352 -3.15 20.33 -11.19
N GLU A 353 -3.42 21.56 -11.59
CA GLU A 353 -2.50 22.66 -11.39
C GLU A 353 -2.62 23.21 -9.95
N TYR A 354 -1.48 23.40 -9.31
CA TYR A 354 -1.37 24.11 -8.06
C TYR A 354 -0.13 25.02 -8.10
N ASN A 355 -0.34 26.34 -7.93
CA ASN A 355 0.73 27.33 -8.03
C ASN A 355 1.59 27.22 -9.31
N GLY A 356 0.93 26.97 -10.47
CA GLY A 356 1.59 26.85 -11.77
C GLY A 356 2.36 25.53 -11.97
N LYS A 357 2.15 24.52 -11.10
CA LYS A 357 2.83 23.22 -11.15
C LYS A 357 1.82 22.07 -11.08
N PRO A 358 2.12 20.91 -11.71
CA PRO A 358 1.29 19.74 -11.59
C PRO A 358 1.35 19.16 -10.16
N LEU A 359 0.21 18.87 -9.59
CA LEU A 359 0.03 18.22 -8.29
C LEU A 359 -0.88 17.02 -8.46
N LEU A 360 -0.47 15.85 -7.97
CA LEU A 360 -1.28 14.65 -7.94
C LEU A 360 -2.30 14.75 -6.81
N CYS A 361 -3.58 14.76 -7.18
CA CYS A 361 -4.70 14.79 -6.25
C CYS A 361 -5.28 13.38 -6.07
N SER A 362 -5.76 13.11 -4.87
CA SER A 362 -6.23 11.79 -4.43
C SER A 362 -7.54 11.96 -3.65
N ASN A 363 -8.65 11.49 -4.21
CA ASN A 363 -9.97 11.55 -3.59
C ASN A 363 -10.53 10.16 -3.38
N VAL A 364 -11.22 9.93 -2.27
CA VAL A 364 -11.94 8.68 -2.04
C VAL A 364 -12.95 8.44 -3.15
N VAL A 365 -13.04 7.21 -3.65
CA VAL A 365 -13.95 6.85 -4.73
C VAL A 365 -15.41 7.12 -4.36
N LYS A 366 -16.18 7.61 -5.33
CA LYS A 366 -17.59 7.99 -5.12
C LYS A 366 -18.49 6.83 -4.70
N GLU A 367 -18.10 5.61 -4.97
CA GLU A 367 -18.84 4.39 -4.65
C GLU A 367 -19.09 4.25 -3.14
N LEU A 368 -18.23 4.81 -2.29
CA LEU A 368 -18.43 4.81 -0.84
C LEU A 368 -19.69 5.59 -0.41
N GLU A 369 -20.15 6.53 -1.22
CA GLU A 369 -21.35 7.32 -0.92
C GLU A 369 -22.62 6.48 -0.84
N ALA A 370 -22.68 5.36 -1.54
CA ALA A 370 -23.81 4.43 -1.48
C ALA A 370 -23.97 3.77 -0.08
N SER A 371 -22.88 3.70 0.70
CA SER A 371 -22.89 3.20 2.07
C SER A 371 -23.04 4.29 3.12
N ALA A 372 -23.06 5.57 2.71
CA ALA A 372 -23.15 6.70 3.62
C ALA A 372 -24.60 7.13 3.86
N SER A 373 -24.87 7.64 5.08
CA SER A 373 -26.15 8.29 5.40
C SER A 373 -26.21 9.70 4.81
N GLU A 374 -27.39 10.33 4.90
CA GLU A 374 -27.52 11.75 4.63
C GLU A 374 -26.64 12.57 5.59
N TRP A 375 -26.15 13.69 5.08
CA TRP A 375 -25.38 14.65 5.87
C TRP A 375 -26.23 15.31 6.95
N LYS A 376 -25.65 15.47 8.14
CA LYS A 376 -26.21 16.24 9.26
C LYS A 376 -25.27 17.38 9.60
N GLU A 377 -25.79 18.52 9.96
CA GLU A 377 -24.97 19.62 10.49
C GLU A 377 -24.26 19.19 11.77
N LEU A 378 -23.01 19.58 11.91
CA LEU A 378 -22.22 19.35 13.11
C LEU A 378 -22.59 20.41 14.17
N THR A 379 -23.75 20.23 14.81
CA THR A 379 -24.28 21.17 15.83
C THR A 379 -23.92 20.78 17.25
N ALA A 380 -23.51 19.54 17.46
CA ALA A 380 -23.11 18.98 18.76
C ALA A 380 -21.69 18.44 18.67
N ASN A 381 -20.96 18.49 19.78
CA ASN A 381 -19.62 17.94 19.86
C ASN A 381 -19.56 16.41 19.89
N ALA A 382 -20.70 15.74 20.02
CA ALA A 382 -20.78 14.28 20.01
C ALA A 382 -21.79 13.79 18.97
N PHE A 383 -21.46 12.72 18.31
CA PHE A 383 -22.32 12.01 17.38
C PHE A 383 -22.43 10.52 17.76
N ASP A 384 -23.57 9.94 17.46
CA ASP A 384 -23.84 8.55 17.80
C ASP A 384 -23.09 7.63 16.84
N ALA A 385 -22.04 7.03 17.38
CA ALA A 385 -21.04 6.29 16.64
C ALA A 385 -21.31 4.81 16.69
N ALA A 386 -22.05 4.29 15.74
CA ALA A 386 -22.17 2.83 15.65
C ALA A 386 -20.96 2.18 14.96
N ASN A 387 -20.43 2.75 13.87
CA ASN A 387 -19.46 2.06 13.01
C ASN A 387 -18.32 2.95 12.51
N ALA A 388 -18.53 3.71 11.43
CA ALA A 388 -17.56 4.60 10.83
C ALA A 388 -18.23 5.92 10.41
N TYR A 389 -17.42 6.97 10.21
CA TYR A 389 -17.94 8.30 9.88
C TYR A 389 -17.15 8.97 8.79
N GLU A 390 -17.83 9.92 8.16
CA GLU A 390 -17.19 11.02 7.47
C GLU A 390 -17.55 12.32 8.14
N VAL A 391 -16.55 13.14 8.43
CA VAL A 391 -16.68 14.51 8.90
C VAL A 391 -16.13 15.43 7.82
N GLU A 392 -16.88 16.46 7.46
CA GLU A 392 -16.42 17.52 6.57
C GLU A 392 -16.45 18.85 7.30
N LEU A 393 -15.30 19.55 7.29
CA LEU A 393 -15.11 20.85 7.93
C LEU A 393 -14.56 21.82 6.91
N THR A 394 -15.17 23.02 6.81
CA THR A 394 -14.53 24.14 6.10
C THR A 394 -13.97 25.10 7.13
N MET A 395 -12.66 25.24 7.15
CA MET A 395 -11.91 26.03 8.13
C MET A 395 -11.27 27.24 7.45
N PRO A 396 -11.36 28.45 8.05
CA PRO A 396 -10.49 29.55 7.66
C PRO A 396 -9.03 29.19 7.97
N ILE A 397 -8.10 29.68 7.15
CA ILE A 397 -6.66 29.42 7.28
C ILE A 397 -5.85 30.65 7.69
N ASP A 398 -6.52 31.69 8.10
CA ASP A 398 -5.93 32.96 8.59
C ASP A 398 -5.55 32.94 10.07
N ASN A 399 -6.00 31.93 10.82
CA ASN A 399 -5.68 31.72 12.22
C ASN A 399 -5.43 30.24 12.50
N ASP A 400 -4.63 29.96 13.53
CA ASP A 400 -4.43 28.62 14.03
C ASP A 400 -5.74 28.05 14.60
N ALA A 401 -5.93 26.73 14.43
CA ALA A 401 -7.07 26.02 14.99
C ALA A 401 -6.66 24.62 15.43
N GLU A 402 -7.40 24.05 16.37
CA GLU A 402 -7.26 22.65 16.78
C GLU A 402 -8.53 21.87 16.51
N ILE A 403 -8.39 20.65 16.04
CA ILE A 403 -9.45 19.68 15.82
C ILE A 403 -9.07 18.44 16.61
N SER A 404 -9.88 18.04 17.59
CA SER A 404 -9.68 16.83 18.39
C SER A 404 -10.80 15.83 18.12
N LEU A 405 -10.45 14.66 17.62
CA LEU A 405 -11.33 13.50 17.58
C LEU A 405 -11.22 12.77 18.91
N VAL A 406 -12.32 12.62 19.62
CA VAL A 406 -12.35 12.13 21.01
C VAL A 406 -13.29 10.94 21.14
N ASN A 407 -12.96 9.96 21.98
CA ASN A 407 -13.86 8.88 22.36
C ASN A 407 -14.38 9.02 23.81
N LYS A 408 -15.30 8.17 24.21
CA LYS A 408 -15.91 8.19 25.54
C LYS A 408 -14.93 7.89 26.69
N GLU A 409 -13.78 7.31 26.40
CA GLU A 409 -12.69 7.04 27.34
C GLU A 409 -11.72 8.23 27.51
N GLY A 410 -11.93 9.31 26.74
CA GLY A 410 -11.07 10.49 26.73
C GLY A 410 -9.80 10.33 25.92
N GLU A 411 -9.64 9.23 25.17
CA GLU A 411 -8.58 9.12 24.19
C GLU A 411 -8.89 10.02 23.00
N HIS A 412 -7.87 10.66 22.43
CA HIS A 412 -8.07 11.63 21.36
C HIS A 412 -6.91 11.67 20.36
N LEU A 413 -7.25 11.94 19.10
CA LEU A 413 -6.31 12.28 18.02
C LEU A 413 -6.51 13.76 17.69
N ASP A 414 -5.44 14.53 17.84
CA ASP A 414 -5.46 15.97 17.62
C ASP A 414 -4.83 16.32 16.27
N TYR A 415 -5.41 17.33 15.65
CA TYR A 415 -4.89 18.02 14.48
C TYR A 415 -4.75 19.51 14.78
N THR A 416 -3.57 20.07 14.52
CA THR A 416 -3.33 21.52 14.59
C THR A 416 -3.26 22.07 13.17
N LEU A 417 -4.16 22.97 12.82
CA LEU A 417 -4.05 23.80 11.63
C LEU A 417 -3.12 24.96 11.97
N ASN A 418 -2.01 25.07 11.23
CA ASN A 418 -1.02 26.13 11.40
C ASN A 418 -1.10 27.12 10.24
N ALA A 419 -1.64 28.31 10.51
CA ALA A 419 -1.85 29.36 9.52
C ALA A 419 -0.53 29.91 8.95
N ALA A 420 0.49 30.05 9.79
CA ALA A 420 1.77 30.63 9.39
C ALA A 420 2.53 29.78 8.37
N THR A 421 2.38 28.44 8.43
CA THR A 421 3.03 27.49 7.53
C THR A 421 2.09 26.88 6.48
N ASN A 422 0.81 27.26 6.49
CA ASN A 422 -0.23 26.70 5.65
C ASN A 422 -0.20 25.14 5.66
N SER A 423 -0.21 24.58 6.88
CA SER A 423 -0.08 23.15 7.11
C SER A 423 -1.06 22.63 8.15
N ILE A 424 -1.29 21.33 8.12
CA ILE A 424 -1.98 20.59 9.18
C ILE A 424 -1.03 19.58 9.81
N ILE A 425 -1.08 19.46 11.14
CA ILE A 425 -0.19 18.62 11.94
C ILE A 425 -1.04 17.66 12.75
N ALA A 426 -0.92 16.36 12.48
CA ALA A 426 -1.53 15.34 13.33
C ALA A 426 -0.60 14.94 14.47
N HIS A 427 -1.18 14.68 15.65
CA HIS A 427 -0.47 14.34 16.88
C HIS A 427 -0.84 12.93 17.35
N ARG A 428 -0.19 11.91 16.77
CA ARG A 428 -0.37 10.52 17.20
C ARG A 428 0.57 10.21 18.37
N ASN A 429 0.06 10.30 19.58
CA ASN A 429 0.81 10.11 20.82
C ASN A 429 0.10 9.12 21.78
N ASN A 430 0.53 9.05 23.03
CA ASN A 430 -0.02 8.13 24.03
C ASN A 430 -1.48 8.43 24.43
N GLN A 431 -2.04 9.56 24.03
CA GLN A 431 -3.45 9.92 24.26
C GLN A 431 -4.36 9.39 23.12
N THR A 432 -3.78 9.00 21.99
CA THR A 432 -4.51 8.52 20.81
C THR A 432 -5.06 7.10 20.99
N GLY A 433 -4.67 6.39 22.05
CA GLY A 433 -5.01 4.99 22.33
C GLY A 433 -3.78 4.13 22.58
N ARG A 434 -3.82 2.87 22.18
CA ARG A 434 -2.73 1.92 22.41
C ARG A 434 -1.55 2.21 21.48
N THR A 435 -0.49 2.83 22.01
CA THR A 435 0.75 3.14 21.26
C THR A 435 1.97 2.37 21.77
N SER A 436 1.89 1.74 22.97
CA SER A 436 3.03 1.13 23.64
C SER A 436 3.52 -0.20 23.05
N PHE A 437 2.84 -0.73 22.03
CA PHE A 437 3.21 -1.99 21.37
C PHE A 437 4.48 -1.84 20.52
N ASN A 438 4.82 -0.62 20.06
CA ASN A 438 6.04 -0.34 19.32
C ASN A 438 6.46 1.12 19.51
N GLY A 439 7.75 1.36 19.78
CA GLY A 439 8.30 2.70 20.04
C GLY A 439 8.22 3.68 18.86
N ASN A 440 8.15 3.17 17.62
CA ASN A 440 8.05 4.00 16.42
C ASN A 440 6.60 4.36 16.07
N PHE A 441 5.61 3.80 16.77
CA PHE A 441 4.20 4.07 16.47
C PHE A 441 3.77 5.47 16.97
N SER A 442 4.35 5.96 18.05
CA SER A 442 4.05 7.30 18.58
C SER A 442 4.74 8.37 17.71
N LEU A 443 3.96 9.19 17.05
CA LEU A 443 4.41 10.26 16.16
C LEU A 443 3.78 11.58 16.61
N PRO A 444 4.49 12.38 17.42
CA PRO A 444 3.91 13.60 17.99
C PRO A 444 3.71 14.74 16.98
N SER A 445 4.24 14.59 15.76
CA SER A 445 4.11 15.62 14.72
C SER A 445 4.19 14.95 13.34
N VAL A 446 3.03 14.82 12.68
CA VAL A 446 2.90 14.35 11.29
C VAL A 446 2.40 15.54 10.47
N ILE A 447 3.29 16.18 9.72
CA ILE A 447 3.05 17.46 9.05
C ILE A 447 2.64 17.24 7.61
N ALA A 448 1.55 17.88 7.16
CA ALA A 448 1.12 17.90 5.78
C ALA A 448 0.84 19.34 5.31
N PRO A 449 1.21 19.74 4.08
CA PRO A 449 0.82 21.02 3.51
C PRO A 449 -0.67 21.00 3.19
N LEU A 450 -1.38 22.10 3.36
CA LEU A 450 -2.81 22.16 3.01
C LEU A 450 -3.05 22.23 1.49
N ASN A 451 -2.06 22.69 0.73
CA ASN A 451 -2.16 22.82 -0.74
C ASN A 451 -3.48 23.46 -1.19
N THR A 452 -3.87 24.56 -0.54
CA THR A 452 -5.12 25.26 -0.82
C THR A 452 -4.85 26.65 -1.39
N GLU A 453 -5.72 27.07 -2.28
CA GLU A 453 -5.76 28.43 -2.82
C GLU A 453 -6.94 29.16 -2.16
N GLY A 454 -6.70 30.36 -1.64
CA GLY A 454 -7.73 31.15 -0.96
C GLY A 454 -7.60 31.19 0.56
N ASN A 455 -8.67 31.59 1.25
CA ASN A 455 -8.66 31.90 2.69
C ASN A 455 -9.29 30.81 3.56
N SER A 456 -9.64 29.68 2.98
CA SER A 456 -10.23 28.54 3.70
C SER A 456 -9.83 27.21 3.06
N VAL A 457 -9.88 26.15 3.84
CA VAL A 457 -9.69 24.78 3.41
C VAL A 457 -10.89 23.94 3.82
N THR A 458 -11.34 23.06 2.94
CA THR A 458 -12.27 21.99 3.31
C THR A 458 -11.45 20.74 3.65
N LEU A 459 -11.70 20.20 4.83
CA LEU A 459 -11.08 18.97 5.34
C LEU A 459 -12.15 17.87 5.37
N ARG A 460 -11.82 16.68 4.87
CA ARG A 460 -12.66 15.48 4.93
C ARG A 460 -11.92 14.42 5.72
N LEU A 461 -12.52 13.96 6.81
CA LEU A 461 -11.97 12.94 7.69
C LEU A 461 -12.84 11.69 7.60
N TYR A 462 -12.22 10.55 7.25
CA TYR A 462 -12.85 9.23 7.32
C TYR A 462 -12.32 8.53 8.57
N ILE A 463 -13.20 8.27 9.53
CA ILE A 463 -12.89 7.74 10.85
C ILE A 463 -13.43 6.32 10.95
N ASP A 464 -12.53 5.36 11.15
CA ASP A 464 -12.85 3.95 11.32
C ASP A 464 -12.38 3.44 12.69
N GLN A 465 -12.58 2.16 12.99
CA GLN A 465 -12.24 1.54 14.28
C GLN A 465 -10.74 1.64 14.61
N SER A 466 -9.89 1.63 13.58
CA SER A 466 -8.44 1.62 13.76
C SER A 466 -7.69 2.54 12.80
N SER A 467 -8.37 3.48 12.17
CA SER A 467 -7.71 4.45 11.27
C SER A 467 -8.46 5.77 11.17
N VAL A 468 -7.72 6.80 10.77
CA VAL A 468 -8.25 8.07 10.30
C VAL A 468 -7.53 8.45 9.01
N GLU A 469 -8.29 8.62 7.93
CA GLU A 469 -7.80 9.19 6.69
C GLU A 469 -8.31 10.62 6.55
N LEU A 470 -7.40 11.59 6.45
CA LEU A 470 -7.70 13.01 6.27
C LEU A 470 -7.34 13.44 4.85
N PHE A 471 -8.25 14.16 4.21
CA PHE A 471 -8.04 14.76 2.88
C PHE A 471 -8.40 16.24 2.89
N THR A 472 -7.74 17.03 2.03
CA THR A 472 -8.34 18.31 1.59
C THR A 472 -9.48 18.02 0.62
N GLY A 473 -10.48 18.91 0.57
CA GLY A 473 -11.70 18.68 -0.23
C GLY A 473 -11.49 18.51 -1.73
N ASN A 474 -10.37 19.02 -2.26
CA ASN A 474 -9.97 18.83 -3.66
C ASN A 474 -8.96 17.66 -3.85
N GLY A 475 -8.62 16.94 -2.77
CA GLY A 475 -7.67 15.83 -2.80
C GLY A 475 -6.21 16.22 -2.97
N SER A 476 -5.87 17.50 -2.87
CA SER A 476 -4.49 18.01 -3.02
C SER A 476 -3.54 17.59 -1.89
N MET A 477 -4.08 17.07 -0.80
CA MET A 477 -3.35 16.48 0.32
C MET A 477 -4.15 15.31 0.89
N ALA A 478 -3.45 14.24 1.25
CA ALA A 478 -3.96 13.11 2.02
C ALA A 478 -3.02 12.82 3.20
N GLN A 479 -3.57 12.35 4.31
CA GLN A 479 -2.82 11.95 5.50
C GLN A 479 -3.51 10.75 6.15
N THR A 480 -2.92 9.57 6.04
CA THR A 480 -3.44 8.31 6.56
C THR A 480 -2.73 7.92 7.85
N LEU A 481 -3.49 7.66 8.91
CA LEU A 481 -2.97 7.25 10.21
C LEU A 481 -3.75 6.04 10.77
N LEU A 482 -3.03 4.99 11.12
CA LEU A 482 -3.52 3.96 12.01
C LEU A 482 -3.64 4.52 13.43
N VAL A 483 -4.67 4.09 14.13
CA VAL A 483 -4.93 4.40 15.54
C VAL A 483 -5.50 3.15 16.21
N TYR A 484 -5.28 3.00 17.52
CA TYR A 484 -5.79 1.85 18.27
C TYR A 484 -6.45 2.32 19.57
N PRO A 485 -7.55 3.09 19.48
CA PRO A 485 -8.29 3.54 20.66
C PRO A 485 -9.10 2.40 21.27
N LYS A 486 -9.48 2.52 22.55
CA LYS A 486 -10.34 1.53 23.22
C LYS A 486 -11.74 1.45 22.62
N SER A 487 -12.23 2.55 22.10
CA SER A 487 -13.44 2.64 21.28
C SER A 487 -13.26 3.68 20.19
N ILE A 488 -14.06 3.62 19.13
CA ILE A 488 -14.01 4.60 18.05
C ILE A 488 -14.13 6.04 18.56
N TYR A 489 -13.45 6.98 17.92
CA TYR A 489 -13.66 8.40 18.21
C TYR A 489 -15.07 8.79 17.76
N ASN A 490 -15.90 9.24 18.69
CA ASN A 490 -17.31 9.52 18.44
C ASN A 490 -17.72 10.93 18.82
N SER A 491 -16.76 11.79 19.07
CA SER A 491 -17.00 13.22 19.22
C SER A 491 -15.86 14.00 18.59
N ILE A 492 -16.16 15.26 18.28
CA ILE A 492 -15.19 16.20 17.74
C ILE A 492 -15.24 17.50 18.56
N THR A 493 -14.09 17.99 18.93
CA THR A 493 -13.94 19.32 19.55
C THR A 493 -13.13 20.19 18.61
N ILE A 494 -13.59 21.40 18.37
CA ILE A 494 -12.93 22.36 17.50
C ILE A 494 -12.66 23.61 18.30
N ASN A 495 -11.37 23.92 18.50
CA ASN A 495 -10.91 25.21 19.02
C ASN A 495 -10.58 26.10 17.81
N GLY A 496 -11.45 27.00 17.50
CA GLY A 496 -11.54 27.78 16.26
C GLY A 496 -12.99 27.82 15.78
N LYS A 497 -13.27 28.55 14.73
CA LYS A 497 -14.62 28.58 14.16
C LYS A 497 -14.61 27.99 12.75
N PRO A 498 -15.12 26.79 12.55
CA PRO A 498 -15.37 26.31 11.19
C PRO A 498 -16.42 27.20 10.53
N ALA A 499 -16.25 27.50 9.25
CA ALA A 499 -17.28 28.20 8.47
C ALA A 499 -18.50 27.27 8.29
N THR A 500 -18.27 25.98 8.09
CA THR A 500 -19.29 24.92 8.06
C THR A 500 -18.70 23.63 8.61
N GLY A 501 -19.56 22.79 9.21
CA GLY A 501 -19.21 21.45 9.65
C GLY A 501 -20.39 20.52 9.48
N ARG A 502 -20.17 19.34 8.94
CA ARG A 502 -21.19 18.31 8.78
C ARG A 502 -20.62 16.91 8.98
N VAL A 503 -21.46 15.99 9.37
CA VAL A 503 -21.10 14.60 9.65
C VAL A 503 -22.11 13.65 9.04
N ARG A 504 -21.66 12.49 8.60
CA ARG A 504 -22.49 11.35 8.20
C ARG A 504 -21.89 10.04 8.66
N THR A 505 -22.74 9.05 8.91
CA THR A 505 -22.32 7.68 9.21
C THR A 505 -22.08 6.92 7.90
N ILE A 506 -21.13 6.01 7.92
CA ILE A 506 -20.87 5.07 6.83
C ILE A 506 -21.17 3.66 7.37
N LYS A 507 -22.00 2.90 6.66
CA LYS A 507 -22.31 1.53 7.01
C LYS A 507 -21.11 0.62 6.84
N SER A 508 -21.03 -0.41 7.67
CA SER A 508 -20.03 -1.46 7.51
C SER A 508 -20.11 -2.11 6.13
N ILE A 509 -18.93 -2.37 5.55
CA ILE A 509 -18.79 -3.10 4.28
C ILE A 509 -18.90 -4.62 4.48
N TRP A 510 -18.87 -5.07 5.71
CA TRP A 510 -19.04 -6.48 6.08
C TRP A 510 -20.51 -6.84 6.16
N LYS A 511 -20.83 -8.05 5.73
CA LYS A 511 -22.23 -8.57 5.74
C LYS A 511 -22.56 -9.23 7.06
#